data_3e8ab5466884543a763d3f4f1ca38341
#
_entry.id   3e8ab5466884543a763d3f4f1ca38341
#
_cell.length_a   1.000
_cell.length_b   1.000
_cell.length_c   1.000
_cell.angle_alpha   90.00
_cell.angle_beta   90.00
_cell.angle_gamma   90.00
#
_symmetry.space_group_name_H-M   'P 1'
#
loop_
_entity.id
_entity.type
_entity.pdbx_description
1 polymer ?
#
loop_
_entity_poly.entity_id
_entity_poly.type
_entity_poly.pdbx_seq_one_letter_code
_entity_poly.pdbx_strand_id
1 'polypeptide(L)'
;MADIFMVKMDFIQTMAFASVLYWLGVTLCRRVKFLIRYNIPPAVVGGLLFAVLRLLLTSRVGFEFDLTLMEPFMIAFFTTIGLGASVALLKKGGSAAFKLLLAACLLLILQNAAAIVIGKFSGLHPMLSVLAGSATMTGGHGTGLVFADELERVFGLQGAQATAIACATFGVLAGSLLGGPIAERLIKGHSLAKEVNGESYRKEMIPDVFSFGDTGEEINTHSILMTVFQITFAVGLGMWFSEWLGARGILLPAYALALVAGMVIRNTGDHVRLLRVNPRIVNHISGACLSFFLAFALMSVDLTALSGLAAPLFSILAFQVVLMILFAYYVTFRLTGG
;
A
#
# COMPACT_ATOMS: atom_id res chain seq x y z
N MET A 1 -2.40 13.38 -40.05
CA MET A 1 -2.19 12.97 -38.66
C MET A 1 -1.21 13.97 -38.08
N ALA A 2 -1.58 14.67 -37.02
CA ALA A 2 -0.63 15.59 -36.38
C ALA A 2 0.51 14.75 -35.79
N ASP A 3 1.77 15.13 -36.06
CA ASP A 3 2.93 14.47 -35.48
C ASP A 3 2.85 14.60 -33.94
N ILE A 4 2.70 13.46 -33.27
CA ILE A 4 2.72 13.41 -31.79
C ILE A 4 4.18 13.56 -31.36
N PHE A 5 4.47 14.61 -30.59
CA PHE A 5 5.81 14.81 -30.01
C PHE A 5 6.04 13.76 -28.92
N MET A 6 7.02 12.86 -29.10
CA MET A 6 7.36 11.81 -28.16
C MET A 6 8.47 12.24 -27.22
N VAL A 7 8.19 12.31 -25.92
CA VAL A 7 9.17 12.55 -24.86
C VAL A 7 9.60 11.20 -24.29
N LYS A 8 10.84 10.78 -24.60
CA LYS A 8 11.43 9.55 -24.06
C LYS A 8 12.37 9.90 -22.92
N MET A 9 12.23 9.22 -21.80
CA MET A 9 13.04 9.40 -20.60
C MET A 9 13.73 8.08 -20.22
N ASP A 10 15.04 8.13 -20.02
CA ASP A 10 15.79 7.02 -19.43
C ASP A 10 15.47 6.86 -17.93
N PHE A 11 16.02 5.81 -17.29
CA PHE A 11 15.71 5.50 -15.87
C PHE A 11 16.13 6.62 -14.90
N ILE A 12 17.21 7.37 -15.19
CA ILE A 12 17.66 8.50 -14.34
C ILE A 12 16.71 9.69 -14.50
N GLN A 13 16.36 10.02 -15.74
CA GLN A 13 15.44 11.11 -16.08
C GLN A 13 14.04 10.81 -15.52
N THR A 14 13.57 9.56 -15.62
CA THR A 14 12.31 9.11 -15.06
C THR A 14 12.32 9.24 -13.52
N MET A 15 13.41 8.86 -12.85
CA MET A 15 13.56 9.03 -11.41
C MET A 15 13.58 10.51 -10.99
N ALA A 16 14.27 11.35 -11.74
CA ALA A 16 14.29 12.79 -11.51
C ALA A 16 12.88 13.39 -11.66
N PHE A 17 12.17 12.99 -12.71
CA PHE A 17 10.80 13.44 -12.94
C PHE A 17 9.84 12.94 -11.84
N ALA A 18 9.94 11.69 -11.40
CA ALA A 18 9.19 11.16 -10.26
C ALA A 18 9.43 11.97 -8.98
N SER A 19 10.69 12.43 -8.75
CA SER A 19 11.03 13.30 -7.63
C SER A 19 10.34 14.66 -7.70
N VAL A 20 10.23 15.25 -8.90
CA VAL A 20 9.47 16.48 -9.14
C VAL A 20 7.99 16.28 -8.85
N LEU A 21 7.39 15.18 -9.31
CA LEU A 21 5.99 14.85 -9.04
C LEU A 21 5.73 14.65 -7.54
N TYR A 22 6.63 13.96 -6.85
CA TYR A 22 6.54 13.83 -5.39
C TYR A 22 6.59 15.18 -4.69
N TRP A 23 7.53 16.07 -5.07
CA TRP A 23 7.64 17.42 -4.51
C TRP A 23 6.39 18.26 -4.77
N LEU A 24 5.82 18.19 -5.97
CA LEU A 24 4.53 18.82 -6.31
C LEU A 24 3.40 18.27 -5.42
N GLY A 25 3.35 16.96 -5.24
CA GLY A 25 2.39 16.31 -4.34
C GLY A 25 2.51 16.80 -2.89
N VAL A 26 3.73 16.88 -2.34
CA VAL A 26 3.99 17.45 -1.00
C VAL A 26 3.50 18.90 -0.92
N THR A 27 3.79 19.69 -1.94
CA THR A 27 3.39 21.11 -1.97
C THR A 27 1.86 21.26 -1.99
N LEU A 28 1.18 20.44 -2.79
CA LEU A 28 -0.29 20.42 -2.84
C LEU A 28 -0.89 19.92 -1.53
N CYS A 29 -0.36 18.85 -0.95
CA CYS A 29 -0.82 18.36 0.35
C CYS A 29 -0.72 19.44 1.43
N ARG A 30 0.36 20.21 1.47
CA ARG A 30 0.52 21.32 2.43
C ARG A 30 -0.51 22.45 2.25
N ARG A 31 -0.99 22.68 1.03
CA ARG A 31 -1.95 23.76 0.71
C ARG A 31 -3.41 23.31 0.84
N VAL A 32 -3.69 22.06 0.54
CA VAL A 32 -5.06 21.52 0.48
C VAL A 32 -5.32 20.65 1.72
N LYS A 33 -5.96 21.24 2.73
CA LYS A 33 -6.27 20.58 4.02
C LYS A 33 -7.01 19.24 3.85
N PHE A 34 -7.82 19.11 2.80
CA PHE A 34 -8.52 17.86 2.47
C PHE A 34 -7.56 16.69 2.28
N LEU A 35 -6.46 16.87 1.53
CA LEU A 35 -5.49 15.81 1.23
C LEU A 35 -4.79 15.30 2.50
N ILE A 36 -4.42 16.21 3.42
CA ILE A 36 -3.83 15.85 4.71
C ILE A 36 -4.87 15.15 5.58
N ARG A 37 -6.10 15.70 5.66
CA ARG A 37 -7.16 15.15 6.51
C ARG A 37 -7.49 13.69 6.18
N TYR A 38 -7.37 13.30 4.91
CA TYR A 38 -7.67 11.94 4.43
C TYR A 38 -6.42 11.10 4.18
N ASN A 39 -5.26 11.53 4.70
CA ASN A 39 -3.99 10.79 4.61
C ASN A 39 -3.63 10.32 3.20
N ILE A 40 -3.93 11.12 2.16
CA ILE A 40 -3.59 10.77 0.79
C ILE A 40 -2.08 10.95 0.59
N PRO A 41 -1.35 9.89 0.16
CA PRO A 41 0.10 9.98 0.00
C PRO A 41 0.50 11.06 -1.02
N PRO A 42 1.52 11.89 -0.75
CA PRO A 42 1.97 12.93 -1.69
C PRO A 42 2.35 12.37 -3.07
N ALA A 43 2.96 11.19 -3.14
CA ALA A 43 3.29 10.53 -4.39
C ALA A 43 2.04 10.24 -5.25
N VAL A 44 0.92 9.86 -4.60
CA VAL A 44 -0.36 9.63 -5.27
C VAL A 44 -0.90 10.95 -5.83
N VAL A 45 -0.86 12.03 -5.04
CA VAL A 45 -1.34 13.35 -5.48
C VAL A 45 -0.55 13.85 -6.69
N GLY A 46 0.77 13.81 -6.63
CA GLY A 46 1.64 14.25 -7.72
C GLY A 46 1.51 13.39 -8.98
N GLY A 47 1.46 12.07 -8.80
CA GLY A 47 1.31 11.12 -9.89
C GLY A 47 -0.06 11.22 -10.58
N LEU A 48 -1.17 11.34 -9.82
CA LEU A 48 -2.50 11.56 -10.38
C LEU A 48 -2.60 12.89 -11.12
N LEU A 49 -2.00 13.95 -10.59
CA LEU A 49 -1.93 15.23 -11.30
C LEU A 49 -1.29 15.06 -12.68
N PHE A 50 -0.18 14.32 -12.75
CA PHE A 50 0.47 14.03 -14.02
C PHE A 50 -0.37 13.11 -14.91
N ALA A 51 -1.01 12.06 -14.37
CA ALA A 51 -1.87 11.17 -15.14
C ALA A 51 -3.05 11.93 -15.79
N VAL A 52 -3.65 12.89 -15.08
CA VAL A 52 -4.67 13.79 -15.63
C VAL A 52 -4.07 14.71 -16.70
N LEU A 53 -2.90 15.30 -16.45
CA LEU A 53 -2.21 16.14 -17.45
C LEU A 53 -1.91 15.33 -18.73
N ARG A 54 -1.41 14.12 -18.59
CA ARG A 54 -1.14 13.19 -19.71
C ARG A 54 -2.41 12.91 -20.51
N LEU A 55 -3.55 12.66 -19.82
CA LEU A 55 -4.85 12.47 -20.47
C LEU A 55 -5.26 13.67 -21.32
N LEU A 56 -5.06 14.90 -20.82
CA LEU A 56 -5.37 16.14 -21.54
C LEU A 56 -4.44 16.38 -22.73
N LEU A 57 -3.20 15.90 -22.67
CA LEU A 57 -2.17 16.09 -23.69
C LEU A 57 -2.06 14.94 -24.69
N THR A 58 -2.82 13.86 -24.54
CA THR A 58 -2.72 12.60 -25.32
C THR A 58 -2.73 12.84 -26.84
N SER A 59 -3.42 13.88 -27.31
CA SER A 59 -3.50 14.21 -28.75
C SER A 59 -2.26 14.94 -29.30
N ARG A 60 -1.36 15.43 -28.45
CA ARG A 60 -0.21 16.27 -28.83
C ARG A 60 1.14 15.73 -28.39
N VAL A 61 1.19 15.12 -27.20
CA VAL A 61 2.44 14.67 -26.56
C VAL A 61 2.28 13.26 -26.05
N GLY A 62 3.19 12.37 -26.47
CA GLY A 62 3.35 11.03 -25.92
C GLY A 62 4.51 11.01 -24.91
N PHE A 63 4.37 10.24 -23.84
CA PHE A 63 5.42 10.04 -22.84
C PHE A 63 5.78 8.57 -22.76
N GLU A 64 7.08 8.27 -22.85
CA GLU A 64 7.65 6.94 -22.71
C GLU A 64 8.68 6.99 -21.57
N PHE A 65 8.39 6.27 -20.48
CA PHE A 65 9.22 6.23 -19.29
C PHE A 65 9.93 4.90 -19.16
N ASP A 66 11.20 4.93 -18.77
CA ASP A 66 11.91 3.73 -18.34
C ASP A 66 11.55 3.43 -16.88
N LEU A 67 10.76 2.39 -16.67
CA LEU A 67 10.23 1.98 -15.37
C LEU A 67 11.10 0.91 -14.67
N THR A 68 12.32 0.66 -15.15
CA THR A 68 13.23 -0.36 -14.62
C THR A 68 13.41 -0.27 -13.10
N LEU A 69 13.39 0.95 -12.53
CA LEU A 69 13.53 1.15 -11.08
C LEU A 69 12.23 0.93 -10.28
N MET A 70 11.08 0.77 -10.92
CA MET A 70 9.79 0.59 -10.22
C MET A 70 9.79 -0.71 -9.39
N GLU A 71 10.18 -1.83 -9.99
CA GLU A 71 10.23 -3.13 -9.32
C GLU A 71 11.23 -3.18 -8.16
N PRO A 72 12.50 -2.71 -8.27
CA PRO A 72 13.42 -2.60 -7.14
C PRO A 72 12.87 -1.80 -5.95
N PHE A 73 12.23 -0.64 -6.19
CA PHE A 73 11.61 0.14 -5.11
C PHE A 73 10.45 -0.60 -4.47
N MET A 74 9.63 -1.28 -5.25
CA MET A 74 8.54 -2.12 -4.76
C MET A 74 9.07 -3.24 -3.86
N ILE A 75 10.05 -4.02 -4.32
CA ILE A 75 10.62 -5.14 -3.55
C ILE A 75 11.26 -4.62 -2.26
N ALA A 76 12.04 -3.52 -2.34
CA ALA A 76 12.65 -2.90 -1.17
C ALA A 76 11.59 -2.42 -0.16
N PHE A 77 10.49 -1.81 -0.62
CA PHE A 77 9.36 -1.44 0.26
C PHE A 77 8.79 -2.64 1.01
N PHE A 78 8.45 -3.73 0.31
CA PHE A 78 7.93 -4.93 0.97
C PHE A 78 8.96 -5.60 1.90
N THR A 79 10.24 -5.54 1.56
CA THR A 79 11.31 -5.98 2.45
C THR A 79 11.33 -5.21 3.76
N THR A 80 11.13 -3.87 3.71
CA THR A 80 11.07 -3.05 4.93
C THR A 80 9.87 -3.39 5.81
N ILE A 81 8.72 -3.77 5.22
CA ILE A 81 7.59 -4.30 5.97
C ILE A 81 7.99 -5.59 6.71
N GLY A 82 8.70 -6.50 6.03
CA GLY A 82 9.22 -7.72 6.65
C GLY A 82 10.17 -7.43 7.83
N LEU A 83 11.09 -6.47 7.66
CA LEU A 83 12.00 -6.02 8.71
C LEU A 83 11.28 -5.37 9.91
N GLY A 84 10.06 -4.88 9.73
CA GLY A 84 9.19 -4.40 10.80
C GLY A 84 8.47 -5.52 11.58
N ALA A 85 8.35 -6.71 11.00
CA ALA A 85 7.56 -7.82 11.55
C ALA A 85 8.33 -8.61 12.62
N SER A 86 8.15 -8.24 13.90
CA SER A 86 8.78 -8.91 15.05
C SER A 86 7.81 -9.86 15.75
N VAL A 87 8.23 -11.13 15.91
CA VAL A 87 7.51 -12.15 16.69
C VAL A 87 7.42 -11.75 18.18
N ALA A 88 8.43 -11.04 18.71
CA ALA A 88 8.41 -10.55 20.06
C ALA A 88 7.28 -9.51 20.28
N LEU A 89 7.05 -8.61 19.32
CA LEU A 89 5.94 -7.66 19.36
C LEU A 89 4.58 -8.37 19.23
N LEU A 90 4.48 -9.38 18.38
CA LEU A 90 3.25 -10.18 18.24
C LEU A 90 2.90 -10.90 19.54
N LYS A 91 3.90 -11.48 20.22
CA LYS A 91 3.72 -12.12 21.55
C LYS A 91 3.25 -11.14 22.63
N LYS A 92 3.73 -9.88 22.61
CA LYS A 92 3.27 -8.84 23.53
C LYS A 92 1.78 -8.48 23.33
N GLY A 93 1.28 -8.52 22.08
CA GLY A 93 -0.12 -8.29 21.77
C GLY A 93 -1.07 -9.40 22.24
N GLY A 94 -0.54 -10.58 22.56
CA GLY A 94 -1.26 -11.69 23.16
C GLY A 94 -2.48 -12.17 22.36
N SER A 95 -3.54 -12.58 23.09
CA SER A 95 -4.76 -13.11 22.48
C SER A 95 -5.54 -12.07 21.67
N ALA A 96 -5.48 -10.79 22.05
CA ALA A 96 -6.15 -9.71 21.32
C ALA A 96 -5.58 -9.51 19.92
N ALA A 97 -4.24 -9.51 19.78
CA ALA A 97 -3.58 -9.43 18.49
C ALA A 97 -3.91 -10.64 17.60
N PHE A 98 -3.96 -11.85 18.16
CA PHE A 98 -4.33 -13.06 17.42
C PHE A 98 -5.79 -13.04 16.96
N LYS A 99 -6.72 -12.61 17.81
CA LYS A 99 -8.13 -12.45 17.45
C LYS A 99 -8.30 -11.42 16.34
N LEU A 100 -7.58 -10.28 16.43
CA LEU A 100 -7.60 -9.25 15.38
C LEU A 100 -7.07 -9.78 14.05
N LEU A 101 -5.98 -10.58 14.07
CA LEU A 101 -5.44 -11.23 12.88
C LEU A 101 -6.46 -12.15 12.24
N LEU A 102 -7.14 -13.00 13.03
CA LEU A 102 -8.19 -13.89 12.50
C LEU A 102 -9.36 -13.11 11.91
N ALA A 103 -9.79 -12.03 12.58
CA ALA A 103 -10.84 -11.14 12.05
C ALA A 103 -10.39 -10.50 10.73
N ALA A 104 -9.15 -10.01 10.65
CA ALA A 104 -8.60 -9.45 9.41
C ALA A 104 -8.57 -10.49 8.27
N CYS A 105 -8.08 -11.71 8.52
CA CYS A 105 -8.08 -12.78 7.52
C CYS A 105 -9.50 -13.11 7.03
N LEU A 106 -10.47 -13.19 7.93
CA LEU A 106 -11.86 -13.41 7.57
C LEU A 106 -12.41 -12.27 6.70
N LEU A 107 -12.10 -11.03 7.08
CA LEU A 107 -12.49 -9.86 6.29
C LEU A 107 -11.92 -9.89 4.89
N LEU A 108 -10.63 -10.22 4.71
CA LEU A 108 -9.98 -10.35 3.40
C LEU A 108 -10.72 -11.35 2.49
N ILE A 109 -11.10 -12.50 3.05
CA ILE A 109 -11.85 -13.52 2.31
C ILE A 109 -13.23 -12.98 1.91
N LEU A 110 -13.96 -12.36 2.85
CA LEU A 110 -15.29 -11.82 2.58
C LEU A 110 -15.25 -10.68 1.56
N GLN A 111 -14.27 -9.80 1.63
CA GLN A 111 -14.08 -8.71 0.66
C GLN A 111 -13.86 -9.23 -0.75
N ASN A 112 -12.99 -10.23 -0.93
CA ASN A 112 -12.71 -10.81 -2.24
C ASN A 112 -13.91 -11.59 -2.77
N ALA A 113 -14.56 -12.40 -1.93
CA ALA A 113 -15.77 -13.13 -2.32
C ALA A 113 -16.88 -12.19 -2.78
N ALA A 114 -17.15 -11.13 -2.00
CA ALA A 114 -18.15 -10.13 -2.35
C ALA A 114 -17.80 -9.39 -3.65
N ALA A 115 -16.52 -8.99 -3.82
CA ALA A 115 -16.07 -8.32 -5.03
C ALA A 115 -16.24 -9.19 -6.28
N ILE A 116 -15.88 -10.48 -6.21
CA ILE A 116 -16.05 -11.44 -7.33
C ILE A 116 -17.52 -11.64 -7.66
N VAL A 117 -18.37 -11.85 -6.64
CA VAL A 117 -19.80 -12.08 -6.84
C VAL A 117 -20.46 -10.88 -7.51
N ILE A 118 -20.27 -9.68 -6.95
CA ILE A 118 -20.88 -8.45 -7.48
C ILE A 118 -20.30 -8.13 -8.88
N GLY A 119 -18.97 -8.26 -9.05
CA GLY A 119 -18.32 -8.04 -10.33
C GLY A 119 -18.86 -8.95 -11.43
N LYS A 120 -19.12 -10.23 -11.12
CA LYS A 120 -19.73 -11.16 -12.07
C LYS A 120 -21.13 -10.72 -12.52
N PHE A 121 -21.95 -10.21 -11.60
CA PHE A 121 -23.26 -9.66 -11.95
C PHE A 121 -23.19 -8.34 -12.73
N SER A 122 -22.11 -7.57 -12.54
CA SER A 122 -21.86 -6.30 -13.23
C SER A 122 -21.07 -6.45 -14.54
N GLY A 123 -20.76 -7.69 -14.97
CA GLY A 123 -19.99 -7.97 -16.19
C GLY A 123 -18.49 -7.67 -16.07
N LEU A 124 -17.96 -7.48 -14.87
CA LEU A 124 -16.53 -7.24 -14.64
C LEU A 124 -15.76 -8.56 -14.58
N HIS A 125 -14.57 -8.61 -15.16
CA HIS A 125 -13.69 -9.78 -15.06
C HIS A 125 -13.38 -10.11 -13.59
N PRO A 126 -13.47 -11.39 -13.14
CA PRO A 126 -13.27 -11.75 -11.74
C PRO A 126 -11.95 -11.28 -11.14
N MET A 127 -10.85 -11.32 -11.90
CA MET A 127 -9.54 -10.87 -11.44
C MET A 127 -9.49 -9.34 -11.24
N LEU A 128 -10.14 -8.55 -12.11
CA LEU A 128 -10.27 -7.11 -11.89
C LEU A 128 -11.16 -6.80 -10.69
N SER A 129 -12.18 -7.64 -10.43
CA SER A 129 -13.04 -7.50 -9.25
C SER A 129 -12.26 -7.65 -7.95
N VAL A 130 -11.26 -8.54 -7.89
CA VAL A 130 -10.39 -8.71 -6.70
C VAL A 130 -9.61 -7.43 -6.38
N LEU A 131 -9.26 -6.63 -7.39
CA LEU A 131 -8.65 -5.32 -7.15
C LEU A 131 -9.58 -4.36 -6.39
N ALA A 132 -10.91 -4.46 -6.60
CA ALA A 132 -11.90 -3.71 -5.82
C ALA A 132 -12.26 -4.41 -4.48
N GLY A 133 -11.63 -5.53 -4.17
CA GLY A 133 -11.71 -6.27 -2.91
C GLY A 133 -10.59 -5.94 -1.96
N SER A 134 -10.05 -6.95 -1.28
CA SER A 134 -9.03 -6.79 -0.24
C SER A 134 -7.69 -6.27 -0.75
N ALA A 135 -7.36 -6.52 -2.02
CA ALA A 135 -6.07 -6.11 -2.59
C ALA A 135 -5.82 -4.60 -2.47
N THR A 136 -6.87 -3.78 -2.62
CA THR A 136 -6.80 -2.32 -2.49
C THR A 136 -7.46 -1.79 -1.22
N MET A 137 -8.62 -2.35 -0.82
CA MET A 137 -9.38 -1.85 0.33
C MET A 137 -8.64 -2.08 1.66
N THR A 138 -7.92 -3.19 1.79
CA THR A 138 -7.09 -3.51 2.97
C THR A 138 -5.60 -3.34 2.66
N GLY A 139 -5.14 -3.75 1.48
CA GLY A 139 -3.74 -3.67 1.06
C GLY A 139 -3.28 -2.28 0.61
N GLY A 140 -4.23 -1.39 0.26
CA GLY A 140 -3.94 -0.02 -0.17
C GLY A 140 -3.30 0.07 -1.57
N HIS A 141 -2.69 1.24 -1.86
CA HIS A 141 -2.09 1.52 -3.17
C HIS A 141 -0.91 0.58 -3.50
N GLY A 142 -0.06 0.27 -2.50
CA GLY A 142 1.12 -0.57 -2.72
C GLY A 142 0.74 -1.97 -3.18
N THR A 143 -0.05 -2.69 -2.38
CA THR A 143 -0.48 -4.06 -2.71
C THR A 143 -1.37 -4.08 -3.94
N GLY A 144 -2.29 -3.13 -4.06
CA GLY A 144 -3.18 -3.03 -5.22
C GLY A 144 -2.43 -2.91 -6.53
N LEU A 145 -1.39 -2.06 -6.59
CA LEU A 145 -0.58 -1.87 -7.79
C LEU A 145 0.27 -3.09 -8.14
N VAL A 146 0.80 -3.80 -7.13
CA VAL A 146 1.55 -5.05 -7.37
C VAL A 146 0.67 -6.10 -8.04
N PHE A 147 -0.54 -6.33 -7.51
CA PHE A 147 -1.48 -7.25 -8.15
C PHE A 147 -1.92 -6.77 -9.52
N ALA A 148 -2.13 -5.47 -9.69
CA ALA A 148 -2.52 -4.89 -10.96
C ALA A 148 -1.45 -5.06 -12.04
N ASP A 149 -0.18 -4.84 -11.71
CA ASP A 149 0.95 -5.05 -12.63
C ASP A 149 1.02 -6.51 -13.08
N GLU A 150 0.87 -7.46 -12.16
CA GLU A 150 0.81 -8.88 -12.47
C GLU A 150 -0.36 -9.23 -13.39
N LEU A 151 -1.55 -8.64 -13.15
CA LEU A 151 -2.73 -8.84 -14.00
C LEU A 151 -2.55 -8.30 -15.41
N GLU A 152 -1.90 -7.15 -15.58
CA GLU A 152 -1.61 -6.58 -16.91
C GLU A 152 -0.51 -7.37 -17.63
N ARG A 153 0.57 -7.71 -16.92
CA ARG A 153 1.76 -8.34 -17.50
C ARG A 153 1.51 -9.83 -17.87
N VAL A 154 0.88 -10.59 -16.95
CA VAL A 154 0.72 -12.04 -17.11
C VAL A 154 -0.59 -12.41 -17.80
N PHE A 155 -1.68 -11.71 -17.46
CA PHE A 155 -3.01 -12.03 -17.96
C PHE A 155 -3.51 -11.07 -19.04
N GLY A 156 -2.74 -10.01 -19.37
CA GLY A 156 -3.11 -9.03 -20.40
C GLY A 156 -4.35 -8.19 -20.09
N LEU A 157 -4.73 -8.11 -18.81
CA LEU A 157 -5.95 -7.40 -18.36
C LEU A 157 -5.68 -5.90 -18.31
N GLN A 158 -5.91 -5.19 -19.40
CA GLN A 158 -5.71 -3.76 -19.50
C GLN A 158 -6.55 -2.95 -18.51
N GLY A 159 -5.97 -1.89 -17.96
CA GLY A 159 -6.63 -1.00 -17.00
C GLY A 159 -6.63 -1.49 -15.56
N ALA A 160 -5.92 -2.57 -15.23
CA ALA A 160 -5.83 -3.08 -13.88
C ALA A 160 -5.12 -2.07 -12.95
N GLN A 161 -4.05 -1.42 -13.39
CA GLN A 161 -3.34 -0.39 -12.59
C GLN A 161 -4.24 0.82 -12.30
N ALA A 162 -4.96 1.32 -13.31
CA ALA A 162 -5.91 2.42 -13.12
C ALA A 162 -7.04 2.03 -12.14
N THR A 163 -7.56 0.80 -12.27
CA THR A 163 -8.55 0.22 -11.36
C THR A 163 -8.03 0.15 -9.93
N ALA A 164 -6.82 -0.36 -9.73
CA ALA A 164 -6.21 -0.47 -8.40
C ALA A 164 -6.06 0.90 -7.72
N ILE A 165 -5.60 1.92 -8.46
CA ILE A 165 -5.44 3.27 -7.92
C ILE A 165 -6.79 3.88 -7.53
N ALA A 166 -7.79 3.76 -8.40
CA ALA A 166 -9.13 4.28 -8.13
C ALA A 166 -9.74 3.63 -6.87
N CYS A 167 -9.67 2.29 -6.79
CA CYS A 167 -10.19 1.53 -5.65
C CYS A 167 -9.43 1.82 -4.36
N ALA A 168 -8.09 1.88 -4.39
CA ALA A 168 -7.28 2.19 -3.23
C ALA A 168 -7.53 3.62 -2.70
N THR A 169 -7.63 4.60 -3.61
CA THR A 169 -7.94 5.99 -3.25
C THR A 169 -9.33 6.08 -2.60
N PHE A 170 -10.33 5.41 -3.18
CA PHE A 170 -11.66 5.32 -2.59
C PHE A 170 -11.61 4.68 -1.20
N GLY A 171 -10.87 3.57 -1.03
CA GLY A 171 -10.72 2.87 0.24
C GLY A 171 -10.14 3.76 1.34
N VAL A 172 -9.07 4.50 1.04
CA VAL A 172 -8.45 5.45 1.98
C VAL A 172 -9.44 6.57 2.36
N LEU A 173 -10.14 7.15 1.38
CA LEU A 173 -11.14 8.18 1.64
C LEU A 173 -12.29 7.65 2.51
N ALA A 174 -12.86 6.51 2.14
CA ALA A 174 -13.96 5.90 2.88
C ALA A 174 -13.53 5.51 4.32
N GLY A 175 -12.35 4.90 4.48
CA GLY A 175 -11.80 4.55 5.78
C GLY A 175 -11.60 5.75 6.70
N SER A 176 -11.04 6.83 6.16
CA SER A 176 -10.80 8.07 6.91
C SER A 176 -12.10 8.80 7.29
N LEU A 177 -13.13 8.74 6.42
CA LEU A 177 -14.44 9.35 6.68
C LEU A 177 -15.24 8.57 7.74
N LEU A 178 -15.20 7.24 7.67
CA LEU A 178 -16.08 6.37 8.46
C LEU A 178 -15.44 5.89 9.76
N GLY A 179 -14.11 5.74 9.79
CA GLY A 179 -13.40 5.18 10.94
C GLY A 179 -13.64 5.95 12.23
N GLY A 180 -13.51 7.27 12.20
CA GLY A 180 -13.77 8.14 13.35
C GLY A 180 -15.20 8.04 13.90
N PRO A 181 -16.24 8.29 13.08
CA PRO A 181 -17.63 8.16 13.52
C PRO A 181 -18.03 6.78 14.01
N ILE A 182 -17.50 5.70 13.41
CA ILE A 182 -17.76 4.32 13.87
C ILE A 182 -17.11 4.09 15.24
N ALA A 183 -15.85 4.46 15.40
CA ALA A 183 -15.14 4.33 16.67
C ALA A 183 -15.83 5.12 17.79
N GLU A 184 -16.23 6.37 17.53
CA GLU A 184 -16.93 7.21 18.49
C GLU A 184 -18.28 6.60 18.94
N ARG A 185 -19.06 6.05 18.01
CA ARG A 185 -20.33 5.38 18.32
C ARG A 185 -20.11 4.12 19.16
N LEU A 186 -19.09 3.32 18.84
CA LEU A 186 -18.77 2.11 19.60
C LEU A 186 -18.31 2.45 21.02
N ILE A 187 -17.44 3.44 21.20
CA ILE A 187 -16.94 3.91 22.49
C ILE A 187 -18.08 4.45 23.36
N LYS A 188 -18.93 5.32 22.79
CA LYS A 188 -20.08 5.91 23.51
C LYS A 188 -21.14 4.87 23.86
N GLY A 189 -21.46 3.98 22.89
CA GLY A 189 -22.51 2.96 23.05
C GLY A 189 -22.20 1.92 24.15
N HIS A 190 -20.93 1.69 24.44
CA HIS A 190 -20.48 0.70 25.43
C HIS A 190 -19.83 1.31 26.67
N SER A 191 -19.98 2.63 26.88
CA SER A 191 -19.49 3.36 28.06
C SER A 191 -17.99 3.20 28.33
N LEU A 192 -17.19 2.97 27.29
CA LEU A 192 -15.74 2.77 27.37
C LEU A 192 -14.98 4.09 27.60
N ALA A 193 -15.67 5.24 27.58
CA ALA A 193 -15.08 6.58 27.68
C ALA A 193 -14.51 6.94 29.07
N LYS A 194 -14.62 6.07 30.09
CA LYS A 194 -14.20 6.40 31.47
C LYS A 194 -12.69 6.35 31.73
N GLU A 195 -11.89 5.81 30.82
CA GLU A 195 -10.45 5.60 31.04
C GLU A 195 -9.49 6.38 30.11
N VAL A 196 -9.99 7.17 29.17
CA VAL A 196 -9.11 7.83 28.19
C VAL A 196 -9.17 9.35 28.35
N ASN A 197 -8.15 9.93 29.01
CA ASN A 197 -7.90 11.38 28.98
C ASN A 197 -7.64 11.81 27.52
N GLY A 198 -8.55 12.63 26.96
CA GLY A 198 -8.62 12.96 25.54
C GLY A 198 -7.37 13.60 24.91
N GLU A 199 -6.40 14.08 25.71
CA GLU A 199 -5.12 14.64 25.19
C GLU A 199 -4.08 13.56 24.88
N SER A 200 -4.00 12.49 25.65
CA SER A 200 -3.13 11.34 25.35
C SER A 200 -3.60 10.60 24.08
N TYR A 201 -4.91 10.43 23.93
CA TYR A 201 -5.51 9.76 22.78
C TYR A 201 -5.23 10.48 21.45
N ARG A 202 -5.21 11.82 21.48
CA ARG A 202 -4.94 12.63 20.27
C ARG A 202 -3.47 12.63 19.84
N LYS A 203 -2.55 12.42 20.78
CA LYS A 203 -1.11 12.33 20.51
C LYS A 203 -0.69 10.94 20.05
N GLU A 204 -1.40 9.89 20.48
CA GLU A 204 -1.16 8.50 20.07
C GLU A 204 -1.91 8.14 18.77
N MET A 205 -2.94 8.90 18.39
CA MET A 205 -3.76 8.65 17.19
C MET A 205 -3.24 9.28 15.89
N ILE A 206 -2.06 9.89 15.91
CA ILE A 206 -1.29 10.13 14.68
C ILE A 206 -0.08 9.19 14.73
N PRO A 207 -0.26 7.88 14.52
CA PRO A 207 0.88 7.08 14.15
C PRO A 207 1.29 7.61 12.77
N ASP A 208 2.53 8.05 12.63
CA ASP A 208 3.18 7.87 11.33
C ASP A 208 2.81 6.45 10.90
N VAL A 209 2.16 6.28 9.76
CA VAL A 209 1.56 5.02 9.28
C VAL A 209 2.58 3.87 9.25
N PHE A 210 3.84 4.16 9.55
CA PHE A 210 4.99 3.28 9.61
C PHE A 210 5.86 3.45 10.87
N SER A 211 5.37 4.02 11.99
CA SER A 211 6.19 4.11 13.20
C SER A 211 6.25 2.74 13.92
N PHE A 212 7.21 1.94 13.53
CA PHE A 212 7.69 0.83 14.35
C PHE A 212 8.42 1.42 15.55
N GLY A 213 7.91 1.26 16.74
CA GLY A 213 8.34 1.78 18.05
C GLY A 213 9.71 2.47 18.12
N ASP A 214 9.73 3.62 18.74
CA ASP A 214 10.95 4.39 19.00
C ASP A 214 11.86 3.64 19.97
N THR A 215 13.00 3.12 19.49
CA THR A 215 13.97 2.40 20.32
C THR A 215 14.98 3.32 21.00
N GLY A 216 14.88 4.64 20.78
CA GLY A 216 15.86 5.60 21.33
C GLY A 216 17.26 5.50 20.69
N GLU A 217 17.46 4.64 19.69
CA GLU A 217 18.76 4.47 19.04
C GLU A 217 19.12 5.66 18.16
N GLU A 218 20.35 6.16 18.28
CA GLU A 218 20.85 7.26 17.47
C GLU A 218 21.00 6.83 16.00
N ILE A 219 20.58 7.73 15.09
CA ILE A 219 20.80 7.57 13.66
C ILE A 219 22.23 8.02 13.36
N ASN A 220 23.10 7.07 13.01
CA ASN A 220 24.46 7.35 12.56
C ASN A 220 24.74 6.66 11.23
N THR A 221 25.82 7.03 10.55
CA THR A 221 26.19 6.48 9.24
C THR A 221 26.30 4.96 9.25
N HIS A 222 26.84 4.39 10.31
CA HIS A 222 26.98 2.92 10.42
C HIS A 222 25.61 2.24 10.48
N SER A 223 24.67 2.75 11.28
CA SER A 223 23.31 2.17 11.39
C SER A 223 22.52 2.31 10.07
N ILE A 224 22.73 3.40 9.33
CA ILE A 224 22.14 3.57 7.99
C ILE A 224 22.69 2.52 7.03
N LEU A 225 24.01 2.38 6.94
CA LEU A 225 24.67 1.42 6.06
C LEU A 225 24.28 -0.02 6.39
N MET A 226 24.20 -0.38 7.68
CA MET A 226 23.78 -1.71 8.09
C MET A 226 22.32 -1.98 7.71
N THR A 227 21.43 -1.00 7.86
CA THR A 227 20.02 -1.15 7.44
C THR A 227 19.91 -1.29 5.93
N VAL A 228 20.63 -0.48 5.15
CA VAL A 228 20.70 -0.61 3.68
C VAL A 228 21.23 -1.99 3.29
N PHE A 229 22.32 -2.46 3.94
CA PHE A 229 22.83 -3.82 3.72
C PHE A 229 21.76 -4.89 3.97
N GLN A 230 21.04 -4.81 5.10
CA GLN A 230 19.99 -5.77 5.45
C GLN A 230 18.86 -5.79 4.40
N ILE A 231 18.45 -4.60 3.93
CA ILE A 231 17.41 -4.48 2.90
C ILE A 231 17.92 -5.08 1.58
N THR A 232 19.09 -4.67 1.10
CA THR A 232 19.62 -5.16 -0.18
C THR A 232 19.92 -6.65 -0.15
N PHE A 233 20.41 -7.18 0.98
CA PHE A 233 20.63 -8.61 1.16
C PHE A 233 19.29 -9.39 1.12
N ALA A 234 18.25 -8.91 1.82
CA ALA A 234 16.93 -9.55 1.79
C ALA A 234 16.29 -9.48 0.40
N VAL A 235 16.41 -8.34 -0.32
CA VAL A 235 15.97 -8.21 -1.71
C VAL A 235 16.67 -9.24 -2.59
N GLY A 236 18.01 -9.32 -2.51
CA GLY A 236 18.78 -10.30 -3.29
C GLY A 236 18.38 -11.74 -3.01
N LEU A 237 18.18 -12.10 -1.74
CA LEU A 237 17.67 -13.41 -1.36
C LEU A 237 16.26 -13.66 -1.93
N GLY A 238 15.37 -12.69 -1.83
CA GLY A 238 13.99 -12.81 -2.34
C GLY A 238 13.97 -13.04 -3.85
N MET A 239 14.76 -12.29 -4.61
CA MET A 239 14.90 -12.46 -6.06
C MET A 239 15.48 -13.83 -6.41
N TRP A 240 16.59 -14.22 -5.76
CA TRP A 240 17.23 -15.53 -6.00
C TRP A 240 16.27 -16.69 -5.70
N PHE A 241 15.55 -16.64 -4.58
CA PHE A 241 14.56 -17.67 -4.24
C PHE A 241 13.38 -17.69 -5.21
N SER A 242 12.93 -16.53 -5.71
CA SER A 242 11.86 -16.45 -6.70
C SER A 242 12.25 -17.14 -8.01
N GLU A 243 13.44 -16.87 -8.51
CA GLU A 243 13.98 -17.53 -9.71
C GLU A 243 14.15 -19.05 -9.48
N TRP A 244 14.71 -19.45 -8.33
CA TRP A 244 14.95 -20.86 -7.99
C TRP A 244 13.64 -21.66 -7.86
N LEU A 245 12.58 -21.08 -7.30
CA LEU A 245 11.24 -21.68 -7.22
C LEU A 245 10.55 -21.67 -8.58
N GLY A 246 10.69 -20.60 -9.35
CA GLY A 246 10.14 -20.47 -10.71
C GLY A 246 10.67 -21.55 -11.64
N ALA A 247 11.97 -21.87 -11.55
CA ALA A 247 12.57 -22.98 -12.29
C ALA A 247 11.96 -24.37 -11.95
N ARG A 248 11.22 -24.48 -10.83
CA ARG A 248 10.51 -25.70 -10.38
C ARG A 248 9.00 -25.64 -10.62
N GLY A 249 8.51 -24.61 -11.32
CA GLY A 249 7.10 -24.41 -11.60
C GLY A 249 6.29 -23.80 -10.44
N ILE A 250 6.95 -23.30 -9.39
CA ILE A 250 6.32 -22.59 -8.26
C ILE A 250 6.50 -21.10 -8.47
N LEU A 251 5.44 -20.44 -8.91
CA LEU A 251 5.46 -18.99 -9.17
C LEU A 251 5.17 -18.23 -7.87
N LEU A 252 6.21 -17.76 -7.20
CA LEU A 252 6.10 -16.84 -6.05
C LEU A 252 6.80 -15.53 -6.38
N PRO A 253 6.11 -14.39 -6.22
CA PRO A 253 6.70 -13.09 -6.53
C PRO A 253 7.91 -12.76 -5.65
N ALA A 254 8.92 -12.10 -6.23
CA ALA A 254 10.16 -11.74 -5.53
C ALA A 254 9.91 -10.86 -4.29
N TYR A 255 8.95 -9.92 -4.37
CA TYR A 255 8.59 -9.05 -3.23
C TYR A 255 8.07 -9.85 -2.01
N ALA A 256 7.30 -10.91 -2.24
CA ALA A 256 6.77 -11.73 -1.14
C ALA A 256 7.89 -12.52 -0.45
N LEU A 257 8.82 -13.07 -1.22
CA LEU A 257 9.98 -13.78 -0.69
C LEU A 257 10.98 -12.84 0.01
N ALA A 258 11.18 -11.63 -0.52
CA ALA A 258 12.00 -10.60 0.09
C ALA A 258 11.39 -10.10 1.43
N LEU A 259 10.06 -9.97 1.50
CA LEU A 259 9.34 -9.69 2.75
C LEU A 259 9.61 -10.78 3.79
N VAL A 260 9.51 -12.07 3.41
CA VAL A 260 9.80 -13.19 4.31
C VAL A 260 11.27 -13.18 4.73
N ALA A 261 12.21 -12.92 3.81
CA ALA A 261 13.62 -12.78 4.13
C ALA A 261 13.88 -11.64 5.14
N GLY A 262 13.23 -10.48 4.95
CA GLY A 262 13.25 -9.37 5.90
C GLY A 262 12.73 -9.76 7.29
N MET A 263 11.62 -10.50 7.35
CA MET A 263 11.07 -11.03 8.61
C MET A 263 12.06 -11.98 9.32
N VAL A 264 12.74 -12.85 8.57
CA VAL A 264 13.76 -13.76 9.12
C VAL A 264 14.92 -12.95 9.68
N ILE A 265 15.44 -11.97 8.93
CA ILE A 265 16.53 -11.08 9.39
C ILE A 265 16.13 -10.35 10.67
N ARG A 266 14.92 -9.78 10.73
CA ARG A 266 14.40 -9.09 11.91
C ARG A 266 14.40 -9.98 13.15
N ASN A 267 13.83 -11.17 13.05
CA ASN A 267 13.69 -12.06 14.20
C ASN A 267 15.00 -12.72 14.59
N THR A 268 15.94 -12.93 13.67
CA THR A 268 17.31 -13.35 13.97
C THR A 268 18.09 -12.21 14.63
N GLY A 269 17.92 -10.98 14.18
CA GLY A 269 18.56 -9.78 14.73
C GLY A 269 18.14 -9.46 16.16
N ASP A 270 16.96 -9.87 16.60
CA ASP A 270 16.52 -9.75 18.00
C ASP A 270 17.41 -10.62 18.93
N HIS A 271 18.09 -11.65 18.42
CA HIS A 271 18.99 -12.53 19.16
C HIS A 271 20.47 -12.22 18.89
N VAL A 272 20.80 -11.70 17.72
CA VAL A 272 22.18 -11.43 17.28
C VAL A 272 22.41 -9.92 17.16
N ARG A 273 23.15 -9.32 18.08
CA ARG A 273 23.38 -7.86 18.14
C ARG A 273 23.87 -7.25 16.83
N LEU A 274 24.66 -7.99 16.04
CA LEU A 274 25.20 -7.53 14.76
C LEU A 274 24.13 -7.31 13.69
N LEU A 275 23.00 -8.03 13.78
CA LEU A 275 21.89 -7.95 12.82
C LEU A 275 20.72 -7.10 13.35
N ARG A 276 20.95 -6.34 14.43
CA ARG A 276 19.89 -5.53 15.03
C ARG A 276 19.38 -4.48 14.04
N VAL A 277 18.08 -4.51 13.82
CA VAL A 277 17.38 -3.62 12.87
C VAL A 277 17.01 -2.33 13.57
N ASN A 278 17.37 -1.18 12.99
CA ASN A 278 16.94 0.12 13.49
C ASN A 278 15.57 0.51 12.87
N PRO A 279 14.47 0.52 13.66
CA PRO A 279 13.13 0.75 13.13
C PRO A 279 12.94 2.14 12.52
N ARG A 280 13.61 3.17 13.06
CA ARG A 280 13.50 4.54 12.52
C ARG A 280 14.06 4.62 11.10
N ILE A 281 15.24 4.04 10.87
CA ILE A 281 15.87 4.04 9.54
C ILE A 281 15.04 3.23 8.57
N VAL A 282 14.55 2.05 8.99
CA VAL A 282 13.65 1.22 8.16
C VAL A 282 12.42 2.00 7.72
N ASN A 283 11.80 2.78 8.63
CA ASN A 283 10.63 3.59 8.31
C ASN A 283 10.93 4.68 7.28
N HIS A 284 12.05 5.39 7.41
CA HIS A 284 12.44 6.41 6.44
C HIS A 284 12.70 5.81 5.06
N ILE A 285 13.42 4.69 4.98
CA ILE A 285 13.69 3.99 3.72
C ILE A 285 12.37 3.43 3.13
N SER A 286 11.51 2.85 3.97
CA SER A 286 10.19 2.36 3.58
C SER A 286 9.36 3.45 2.90
N GLY A 287 9.26 4.62 3.55
CA GLY A 287 8.53 5.77 3.01
C GLY A 287 9.09 6.27 1.69
N ALA A 288 10.42 6.32 1.55
CA ALA A 288 11.08 6.71 0.31
C ALA A 288 10.81 5.70 -0.81
N CYS A 289 11.01 4.40 -0.55
CA CYS A 289 10.77 3.34 -1.53
C CYS A 289 9.31 3.31 -1.99
N LEU A 290 8.34 3.40 -1.05
CA LEU A 290 6.93 3.48 -1.39
C LEU A 290 6.62 4.72 -2.25
N SER A 291 7.17 5.88 -1.90
CA SER A 291 6.92 7.13 -2.63
C SER A 291 7.40 7.06 -4.07
N PHE A 292 8.60 6.53 -4.32
CA PHE A 292 9.11 6.33 -5.67
C PHE A 292 8.30 5.27 -6.42
N PHE A 293 8.04 4.12 -5.82
CA PHE A 293 7.21 3.08 -6.43
C PHE A 293 5.85 3.63 -6.87
N LEU A 294 5.14 4.35 -5.99
CA LEU A 294 3.86 4.96 -6.31
C LEU A 294 3.96 6.02 -7.41
N ALA A 295 5.01 6.86 -7.39
CA ALA A 295 5.21 7.86 -8.43
C ALA A 295 5.44 7.21 -9.81
N PHE A 296 6.31 6.19 -9.90
CA PHE A 296 6.55 5.43 -11.14
C PHE A 296 5.27 4.79 -11.66
N ALA A 297 4.54 4.07 -10.80
CA ALA A 297 3.31 3.40 -11.17
C ALA A 297 2.26 4.40 -11.69
N LEU A 298 2.07 5.55 -11.02
CA LEU A 298 1.09 6.55 -11.43
C LEU A 298 1.48 7.31 -12.71
N MET A 299 2.78 7.47 -12.97
CA MET A 299 3.25 8.05 -14.23
C MET A 299 2.89 7.18 -15.45
N SER A 300 2.86 5.86 -15.28
CA SER A 300 2.57 4.91 -16.34
C SER A 300 1.08 4.68 -16.59
N VAL A 301 0.21 5.07 -15.63
CA VAL A 301 -1.22 4.77 -15.68
C VAL A 301 -1.92 5.39 -16.88
N ASP A 302 -2.73 4.59 -17.56
CA ASP A 302 -3.69 5.04 -18.55
C ASP A 302 -5.09 5.17 -17.94
N LEU A 303 -5.50 6.41 -17.66
CA LEU A 303 -6.82 6.70 -17.11
C LEU A 303 -7.97 6.47 -18.11
N THR A 304 -7.69 6.37 -19.41
CA THR A 304 -8.74 6.10 -20.41
C THR A 304 -9.33 4.71 -20.25
N ALA A 305 -8.53 3.75 -19.77
CA ALA A 305 -8.96 2.38 -19.50
C ALA A 305 -10.06 2.26 -18.42
N LEU A 306 -10.22 3.28 -17.55
CA LEU A 306 -11.29 3.30 -16.53
C LEU A 306 -12.67 3.60 -17.08
N SER A 307 -12.79 4.15 -18.29
CA SER A 307 -14.06 4.72 -18.80
C SER A 307 -15.22 3.70 -18.85
N GLY A 308 -14.93 2.42 -19.13
CA GLY A 308 -15.92 1.34 -19.15
C GLY A 308 -16.13 0.61 -17.82
N LEU A 309 -15.27 0.85 -16.83
CA LEU A 309 -15.22 0.08 -15.57
C LEU A 309 -15.86 0.82 -14.39
N ALA A 310 -16.20 2.11 -14.54
CA ALA A 310 -16.62 2.96 -13.43
C ALA A 310 -17.89 2.45 -12.71
N ALA A 311 -18.95 2.07 -13.43
CA ALA A 311 -20.20 1.63 -12.81
C ALA A 311 -20.06 0.27 -12.07
N PRO A 312 -19.46 -0.79 -12.65
CA PRO A 312 -19.16 -2.01 -11.92
C PRO A 312 -18.31 -1.78 -10.67
N LEU A 313 -17.24 -1.00 -10.77
CA LEU A 313 -16.35 -0.71 -9.66
C LEU A 313 -17.08 0.03 -8.53
N PHE A 314 -17.88 1.05 -8.86
CA PHE A 314 -18.65 1.78 -7.86
C PHE A 314 -19.62 0.88 -7.09
N SER A 315 -20.29 -0.07 -7.76
CA SER A 315 -21.18 -1.03 -7.10
C SER A 315 -20.47 -1.92 -6.10
N ILE A 316 -19.28 -2.43 -6.48
CA ILE A 316 -18.44 -3.24 -5.58
C ILE A 316 -17.98 -2.39 -4.39
N LEU A 317 -17.44 -1.19 -4.63
CA LEU A 317 -16.89 -0.33 -3.60
C LEU A 317 -17.95 0.14 -2.59
N ALA A 318 -19.18 0.47 -3.07
CA ALA A 318 -20.28 0.81 -2.19
C ALA A 318 -20.65 -0.37 -1.27
N PHE A 319 -20.71 -1.58 -1.81
CA PHE A 319 -20.95 -2.78 -1.01
C PHE A 319 -19.83 -3.05 -0.01
N GLN A 320 -18.56 -2.86 -0.40
CA GLN A 320 -17.41 -3.00 0.49
C GLN A 320 -17.50 -2.08 1.71
N VAL A 321 -17.96 -0.83 1.53
CA VAL A 321 -18.18 0.10 2.64
C VAL A 321 -19.21 -0.45 3.63
N VAL A 322 -20.35 -0.93 3.12
CA VAL A 322 -21.39 -1.54 3.98
C VAL A 322 -20.84 -2.78 4.71
N LEU A 323 -20.15 -3.66 4.00
CA LEU A 323 -19.50 -4.84 4.57
C LEU A 323 -18.53 -4.46 5.70
N MET A 324 -17.67 -3.45 5.47
CA MET A 324 -16.71 -2.96 6.48
C MET A 324 -17.41 -2.44 7.72
N ILE A 325 -18.48 -1.65 7.58
CA ILE A 325 -19.24 -1.13 8.71
C ILE A 325 -19.85 -2.28 9.52
N LEU A 326 -20.54 -3.21 8.86
CA LEU A 326 -21.16 -4.35 9.52
C LEU A 326 -20.11 -5.23 10.21
N PHE A 327 -18.99 -5.49 9.54
CA PHE A 327 -17.90 -6.28 10.08
C PHE A 327 -17.26 -5.62 11.31
N ALA A 328 -17.05 -4.31 11.30
CA ALA A 328 -16.54 -3.56 12.43
C ALA A 328 -17.44 -3.69 13.68
N TYR A 329 -18.76 -3.55 13.49
CA TYR A 329 -19.72 -3.62 14.60
C TYR A 329 -19.94 -5.04 15.13
N TYR A 330 -20.10 -6.02 14.24
CA TYR A 330 -20.58 -7.35 14.64
C TYR A 330 -19.45 -8.37 14.84
N VAL A 331 -18.30 -8.17 14.21
CA VAL A 331 -17.19 -9.11 14.26
C VAL A 331 -16.01 -8.51 15.01
N THR A 332 -15.39 -7.45 14.49
CA THR A 332 -14.14 -6.93 15.06
C THR A 332 -14.33 -6.49 16.51
N PHE A 333 -15.31 -5.64 16.77
CA PHE A 333 -15.55 -5.10 18.11
C PHE A 333 -15.83 -6.20 19.14
N ARG A 334 -16.71 -7.16 18.81
CA ARG A 334 -17.05 -8.27 19.73
C ARG A 334 -15.89 -9.24 19.97
N LEU A 335 -15.08 -9.51 18.95
CA LEU A 335 -13.92 -10.41 19.06
C LEU A 335 -12.79 -9.82 19.89
N THR A 336 -12.59 -8.50 19.83
CA THR A 336 -11.49 -7.82 20.53
C THR A 336 -11.80 -7.46 21.97
N GLY A 337 -13.02 -7.67 22.45
CA GLY A 337 -13.40 -7.52 23.86
C GLY A 337 -14.28 -6.32 24.15
N GLY A 338 -15.05 -5.86 23.14
CA GLY A 338 -16.10 -4.87 23.31
C GLY A 338 -17.36 -5.44 23.92
#